data_3ea332053634c5b92885ca321c4dd1d5
#
_entry.id   3ea332053634c5b92885ca321c4dd1d5
#
_cell.length_a   1.000
_cell.length_b   1.000
_cell.length_c   1.000
_cell.angle_alpha   90.00
_cell.angle_beta   90.00
_cell.angle_gamma   90.00
#
_symmetry.space_group_name_H-M   'P 1'
#
loop_
_entity.id
_entity.type
_entity.pdbx_description
1 polymer ?
#
loop_
_entity_poly.entity_id
_entity_poly.type
_entity_poly.pdbx_seq_one_letter_code
_entity_poly.pdbx_strand_id
1 'polypeptide(L)'
;MARRKSDTPQKAAMREMMQGYLRDNDISIKSGTDVNSIMRDMMSVLLEGALDEELNEELGYSKYDYRNKDTDNSRNGHSKKTMHTSYGDMDVAIPRDRKGEYEPRLIQKYQNTVTQDMEEKIISMYAKGMTTGDIEAHLKELYDLDISDS
;
A
#
# COMPACT_ATOMS: atom_id res chain seq x y z
N MET A 1 -24.05 -12.00 -28.30
CA MET A 1 -23.36 -11.76 -27.02
C MET A 1 -21.92 -11.39 -27.27
N ALA A 2 -21.51 -10.20 -26.84
CA ALA A 2 -20.11 -9.81 -26.97
C ALA A 2 -19.23 -10.68 -26.05
N ARG A 3 -18.17 -11.26 -26.60
CA ARG A 3 -17.20 -11.96 -25.79
C ARG A 3 -16.42 -10.98 -24.93
N ARG A 4 -16.20 -11.34 -23.66
CA ARG A 4 -15.35 -10.58 -22.77
C ARG A 4 -13.92 -10.58 -23.33
N LYS A 5 -13.29 -9.40 -23.38
CA LYS A 5 -11.91 -9.30 -23.78
C LYS A 5 -11.04 -10.08 -22.79
N SER A 6 -10.03 -10.77 -23.28
CA SER A 6 -9.07 -11.46 -22.43
C SER A 6 -8.35 -10.44 -21.54
N ASP A 7 -8.22 -10.77 -20.26
CA ASP A 7 -7.46 -9.95 -19.33
C ASP A 7 -5.97 -9.96 -19.69
N THR A 8 -5.29 -8.85 -19.39
CA THR A 8 -3.83 -8.88 -19.38
C THR A 8 -3.36 -9.83 -18.26
N PRO A 9 -2.11 -10.37 -18.33
CA PRO A 9 -1.60 -11.23 -17.26
C PRO A 9 -1.71 -10.58 -15.88
N GLN A 10 -1.44 -9.28 -15.76
CA GLN A 10 -1.53 -8.56 -14.50
C GLN A 10 -2.98 -8.49 -14.00
N LYS A 11 -3.91 -8.19 -14.89
CA LYS A 11 -5.33 -8.10 -14.53
C LYS A 11 -5.91 -9.46 -14.17
N ALA A 12 -5.49 -10.53 -14.86
CA ALA A 12 -5.90 -11.89 -14.54
C ALA A 12 -5.41 -12.30 -13.14
N ALA A 13 -4.16 -12.01 -12.80
CA ALA A 13 -3.61 -12.27 -11.48
C ALA A 13 -4.34 -11.49 -10.40
N MET A 14 -4.66 -10.23 -10.67
CA MET A 14 -5.41 -9.37 -9.75
C MET A 14 -6.82 -9.90 -9.50
N ARG A 15 -7.48 -10.32 -10.57
CA ARG A 15 -8.84 -10.91 -10.49
C ARG A 15 -8.84 -12.17 -9.63
N GLU A 16 -7.87 -13.04 -9.84
CA GLU A 16 -7.73 -14.28 -9.06
C GLU A 16 -7.49 -13.99 -7.58
N MET A 17 -6.63 -13.03 -7.28
CA MET A 17 -6.35 -12.60 -5.92
C MET A 17 -7.60 -12.05 -5.23
N MET A 18 -8.36 -11.19 -5.93
CA MET A 18 -9.59 -10.61 -5.39
C MET A 18 -10.69 -11.65 -5.16
N GLN A 19 -10.85 -12.56 -6.12
CA GLN A 19 -11.82 -13.66 -5.97
C GLN A 19 -11.46 -14.56 -4.78
N GLY A 20 -10.17 -14.87 -4.62
CA GLY A 20 -9.67 -15.62 -3.47
C GLY A 20 -9.92 -14.89 -2.15
N TYR A 21 -9.63 -13.61 -2.10
CA TYR A 21 -9.85 -12.78 -0.92
C TYR A 21 -11.33 -12.77 -0.51
N LEU A 22 -12.23 -12.54 -1.45
CA LEU A 22 -13.66 -12.50 -1.19
C LEU A 22 -14.19 -13.86 -0.71
N ARG A 23 -13.76 -14.94 -1.35
CA ARG A 23 -14.18 -16.31 -1.00
C ARG A 23 -13.64 -16.74 0.35
N ASP A 24 -12.33 -16.54 0.59
CA ASP A 24 -11.66 -17.05 1.79
C ASP A 24 -12.11 -16.31 3.05
N ASN A 25 -12.56 -15.06 2.91
CA ASN A 25 -13.08 -14.26 4.03
C ASN A 25 -14.62 -14.22 4.07
N ASP A 26 -15.27 -15.02 3.24
CA ASP A 26 -16.74 -15.11 3.16
C ASP A 26 -17.40 -13.73 2.98
N ILE A 27 -16.81 -12.90 2.14
CA ILE A 27 -17.30 -11.55 1.84
C ILE A 27 -18.19 -11.60 0.61
N SER A 28 -19.40 -11.08 0.76
CA SER A 28 -20.32 -10.91 -0.35
C SER A 28 -20.68 -9.42 -0.46
N ILE A 29 -20.52 -8.87 -1.67
CA ILE A 29 -20.78 -7.45 -1.89
C ILE A 29 -22.29 -7.26 -2.06
N LYS A 30 -22.94 -6.70 -1.03
CA LYS A 30 -24.40 -6.46 -1.02
C LYS A 30 -24.76 -4.98 -0.94
N SER A 31 -23.83 -4.12 -0.54
CA SER A 31 -24.09 -2.71 -0.30
C SER A 31 -22.84 -1.86 -0.53
N GLY A 32 -23.01 -0.55 -0.55
CA GLY A 32 -21.90 0.40 -0.61
C GLY A 32 -20.98 0.30 0.59
N THR A 33 -21.49 -0.11 1.76
CA THR A 33 -20.67 -0.32 2.96
C THR A 33 -19.66 -1.45 2.77
N ASP A 34 -20.07 -2.53 2.10
CA ASP A 34 -19.17 -3.65 1.79
C ASP A 34 -18.05 -3.21 0.84
N VAL A 35 -18.40 -2.41 -0.18
CA VAL A 35 -17.42 -1.85 -1.11
C VAL A 35 -16.42 -0.96 -0.36
N ASN A 36 -16.90 -0.09 0.51
CA ASN A 36 -16.04 0.79 1.30
C ASN A 36 -15.06 0.01 2.18
N SER A 37 -15.53 -1.08 2.80
CA SER A 37 -14.67 -1.96 3.61
C SER A 37 -13.55 -2.58 2.78
N ILE A 38 -13.87 -3.09 1.60
CA ILE A 38 -12.88 -3.68 0.69
C ILE A 38 -11.87 -2.62 0.23
N MET A 39 -12.33 -1.42 -0.10
CA MET A 39 -11.46 -0.33 -0.53
C MET A 39 -10.50 0.10 0.59
N ARG A 40 -10.98 0.17 1.83
CA ARG A 40 -10.13 0.48 2.98
C ARG A 40 -9.04 -0.57 3.17
N ASP A 41 -9.41 -1.83 3.14
CA ASP A 41 -8.46 -2.93 3.32
C ASP A 41 -7.39 -2.92 2.23
N MET A 42 -7.82 -2.74 0.98
CA MET A 42 -6.89 -2.65 -0.16
C MET A 42 -5.91 -1.50 0.00
N MET A 43 -6.40 -0.29 0.31
CA MET A 43 -5.54 0.88 0.47
C MET A 43 -4.59 0.72 1.66
N SER A 44 -5.07 0.17 2.77
CA SER A 44 -4.23 -0.08 3.94
C SER A 44 -3.06 -1.02 3.60
N VAL A 45 -3.34 -2.14 2.94
CA VAL A 45 -2.31 -3.10 2.54
C VAL A 45 -1.28 -2.48 1.60
N LEU A 46 -1.74 -1.72 0.60
CA LEU A 46 -0.85 -1.09 -0.37
C LEU A 46 0.03 -0.01 0.28
N LEU A 47 -0.54 0.80 1.16
CA LEU A 47 0.23 1.82 1.89
C LEU A 47 1.24 1.20 2.85
N GLU A 48 0.87 0.14 3.55
CA GLU A 48 1.78 -0.59 4.44
C GLU A 48 2.95 -1.19 3.67
N GLY A 49 2.70 -1.80 2.52
CA GLY A 49 3.76 -2.34 1.66
C GLY A 49 4.69 -1.26 1.14
N ALA A 50 4.14 -0.11 0.71
CA ALA A 50 4.94 1.01 0.25
C ALA A 50 5.81 1.60 1.38
N LEU A 51 5.29 1.66 2.59
CA LEU A 51 6.05 2.11 3.77
C LEU A 51 7.17 1.13 4.12
N ASP A 52 6.93 -0.16 4.03
CA ASP A 52 7.96 -1.18 4.27
C ASP A 52 9.09 -1.07 3.24
N GLU A 53 8.78 -0.83 1.97
CA GLU A 53 9.77 -0.57 0.93
C GLU A 53 10.57 0.71 1.21
N GLU A 54 9.92 1.76 1.68
CA GLU A 54 10.59 3.00 2.06
C GLU A 54 11.58 2.76 3.21
N LEU A 55 11.20 1.98 4.22
CA LEU A 55 12.09 1.62 5.31
C LEU A 55 13.25 0.74 4.84
N ASN A 56 13.00 -0.22 3.94
CA ASN A 56 14.05 -1.05 3.34
C ASN A 56 15.12 -0.19 2.67
N GLU A 57 14.72 0.85 1.94
CA GLU A 57 15.67 1.79 1.33
C GLU A 57 16.45 2.59 2.37
N GLU A 58 15.76 3.09 3.39
CA GLU A 58 16.40 3.87 4.45
C GLU A 58 17.44 3.04 5.19
N LEU A 59 17.15 1.78 5.48
CA LEU A 59 18.08 0.87 6.13
C LEU A 59 19.16 0.32 5.19
N GLY A 60 18.89 0.29 3.89
CA GLY A 60 19.77 -0.27 2.88
C GLY A 60 19.75 -1.79 2.79
N TYR A 61 18.81 -2.46 3.45
CA TYR A 61 18.65 -3.92 3.33
C TYR A 61 17.19 -4.33 3.49
N SER A 62 16.80 -5.41 2.81
CA SER A 62 15.45 -5.97 2.91
C SER A 62 15.29 -6.80 4.19
N LYS A 63 14.05 -7.02 4.57
CA LYS A 63 13.71 -7.91 5.68
C LYS A 63 14.33 -9.29 5.45
N TYR A 64 14.99 -9.84 6.49
CA TYR A 64 15.72 -11.12 6.46
C TYR A 64 16.99 -11.14 5.60
N ASP A 65 17.38 -10.04 4.98
CA ASP A 65 18.62 -9.97 4.19
C ASP A 65 19.76 -9.41 5.05
N TYR A 66 20.21 -10.20 6.00
CA TYR A 66 21.28 -9.80 6.93
C TYR A 66 22.66 -9.69 6.27
N ARG A 67 22.86 -10.29 5.11
CA ARG A 67 24.14 -10.25 4.38
C ARG A 67 24.46 -8.87 3.85
N ASN A 68 23.44 -8.13 3.46
CA ASN A 68 23.58 -6.77 2.92
C ASN A 68 23.37 -5.70 3.98
N LYS A 69 23.25 -6.08 5.24
CA LYS A 69 23.08 -5.15 6.34
C LYS A 69 24.38 -4.40 6.61
N ASP A 70 24.44 -3.14 6.21
CA ASP A 70 25.58 -2.24 6.36
C ASP A 70 25.28 -1.10 7.35
N THR A 71 24.36 -1.32 8.26
CA THR A 71 23.97 -0.36 9.28
C THR A 71 23.79 -1.06 10.62
N ASP A 72 24.00 -0.33 11.72
CA ASP A 72 23.67 -0.79 13.06
C ASP A 72 22.19 -0.55 13.42
N ASN A 73 21.45 0.11 12.55
CA ASN A 73 20.00 0.29 12.69
C ASN A 73 19.26 -0.96 12.22
N SER A 74 18.04 -1.14 12.69
CA SER A 74 17.21 -2.30 12.36
C SER A 74 15.73 -1.96 12.45
N ARG A 75 14.89 -2.84 11.88
CA ARG A 75 13.45 -2.75 12.01
C ARG A 75 13.06 -3.02 13.47
N ASN A 76 12.07 -2.28 13.94
CA ASN A 76 11.61 -2.37 15.32
C ASN A 76 10.08 -2.37 15.41
N GLY A 77 9.45 -3.32 14.70
CA GLY A 77 7.99 -3.45 14.70
C GLY A 77 7.28 -2.32 14.00
N HIS A 78 6.04 -2.11 14.37
CA HIS A 78 5.14 -1.14 13.74
C HIS A 78 4.37 -0.37 14.80
N SER A 79 4.01 0.86 14.50
CA SER A 79 3.01 1.62 15.26
C SER A 79 1.74 1.70 14.43
N LYS A 80 0.59 1.76 15.11
CA LYS A 80 -0.71 1.87 14.47
C LYS A 80 -1.08 3.33 14.30
N LYS A 81 -1.52 3.70 13.12
CA LYS A 81 -2.03 5.05 12.84
C LYS A 81 -3.38 4.93 12.16
N THR A 82 -4.37 5.68 12.65
CA THR A 82 -5.67 5.77 12.00
C THR A 82 -5.65 6.88 10.96
N MET A 83 -5.97 6.52 9.72
CA MET A 83 -6.03 7.46 8.59
C MET A 83 -7.48 7.63 8.15
N HIS A 84 -7.85 8.87 7.85
CA HIS A 84 -9.18 9.19 7.31
C HIS A 84 -9.13 9.11 5.78
N THR A 85 -10.10 8.44 5.19
CA THR A 85 -10.23 8.30 3.74
C THR A 85 -11.66 8.58 3.30
N SER A 86 -11.87 8.74 1.99
CA SER A 86 -13.20 8.87 1.41
C SER A 86 -14.08 7.64 1.66
N TYR A 87 -13.47 6.50 1.99
CA TYR A 87 -14.16 5.23 2.25
C TYR A 87 -14.33 4.95 3.74
N GLY A 88 -13.94 5.88 4.60
CA GLY A 88 -13.99 5.77 6.05
C GLY A 88 -12.60 5.69 6.68
N ASP A 89 -12.57 5.54 7.99
CA ASP A 89 -11.32 5.44 8.74
C ASP A 89 -10.69 4.07 8.57
N MET A 90 -9.37 4.04 8.37
CA MET A 90 -8.61 2.81 8.28
C MET A 90 -7.36 2.87 9.15
N ASP A 91 -6.95 1.73 9.66
CA ASP A 91 -5.72 1.59 10.42
C ASP A 91 -4.58 1.20 9.49
N VAL A 92 -3.44 1.86 9.66
CA VAL A 92 -2.22 1.60 8.89
C VAL A 92 -1.09 1.30 9.87
N ALA A 93 -0.41 0.18 9.67
CA ALA A 93 0.78 -0.17 10.42
C ALA A 93 1.98 0.59 9.84
N ILE A 94 2.51 1.52 10.61
CA ILE A 94 3.67 2.34 10.22
C ILE A 94 4.93 1.64 10.74
N PRO A 95 5.86 1.25 9.87
CA PRO A 95 7.07 0.58 10.31
C PRO A 95 7.97 1.52 11.10
N ARG A 96 8.67 0.99 12.09
CA ARG A 96 9.59 1.73 12.93
C ARG A 96 10.99 1.13 12.84
N ASP A 97 12.00 1.97 12.98
CA ASP A 97 13.38 1.57 13.13
C ASP A 97 13.80 1.67 14.61
N ARG A 98 14.83 0.93 14.97
CA ARG A 98 15.30 0.87 16.36
C ARG A 98 15.85 2.20 16.85
N LYS A 99 16.54 2.96 15.99
CA LYS A 99 17.16 4.23 16.36
C LYS A 99 16.22 5.43 16.28
N GLY A 100 15.03 5.26 15.70
CA GLY A 100 14.07 6.34 15.53
C GLY A 100 14.51 7.41 14.52
N GLU A 101 15.36 7.05 13.57
CA GLU A 101 15.86 7.96 12.53
C GLU A 101 14.96 8.01 11.29
N TYR A 102 14.17 6.96 11.09
CA TYR A 102 13.28 6.87 9.93
C TYR A 102 12.06 7.76 10.12
N GLU A 103 11.86 8.67 9.18
CA GLU A 103 10.65 9.47 9.08
C GLU A 103 9.94 9.12 7.78
N PRO A 104 8.72 8.53 7.84
CA PRO A 104 7.99 8.21 6.62
C PRO A 104 7.71 9.45 5.78
N ARG A 105 7.93 9.34 4.48
CA ARG A 105 7.61 10.40 3.52
C ARG A 105 6.23 10.22 2.94
N LEU A 106 5.83 8.96 2.73
CA LEU A 106 4.54 8.61 2.16
C LEU A 106 3.39 9.04 3.06
N ILE A 107 3.55 8.83 4.37
CA ILE A 107 2.61 9.30 5.40
C ILE A 107 3.41 10.07 6.44
N GLN A 108 3.28 11.39 6.41
CA GLN A 108 4.04 12.25 7.31
C GLN A 108 3.53 12.17 8.76
N LYS A 109 4.38 12.55 9.70
CA LYS A 109 4.15 12.38 11.15
C LYS A 109 2.80 12.90 11.64
N TYR A 110 2.37 14.06 11.16
CA TYR A 110 1.11 14.69 11.59
C TYR A 110 -0.01 14.50 10.56
N GLN A 111 0.24 13.80 9.49
CA GLN A 111 -0.78 13.52 8.48
C GLN A 111 -1.72 12.43 8.98
N ASN A 112 -3.00 12.71 8.97
CA ASN A 112 -4.03 11.75 9.40
C ASN A 112 -5.09 11.50 8.32
N THR A 113 -4.89 12.04 7.13
CA THR A 113 -5.83 11.93 6.01
C THR A 113 -5.09 11.48 4.75
N VAL A 114 -5.65 10.50 4.05
CA VAL A 114 -5.20 10.14 2.70
C VAL A 114 -5.84 11.13 1.74
N THR A 115 -5.03 11.80 0.93
CA THR A 115 -5.55 12.78 -0.02
C THR A 115 -6.36 12.10 -1.12
N GLN A 116 -7.34 12.80 -1.65
CA GLN A 116 -8.14 12.30 -2.77
C GLN A 116 -7.27 11.98 -3.98
N ASP A 117 -6.25 12.78 -4.23
CA ASP A 117 -5.28 12.55 -5.30
C ASP A 117 -4.56 11.20 -5.14
N MET A 118 -4.10 10.89 -3.94
CA MET A 118 -3.46 9.60 -3.64
C MET A 118 -4.43 8.43 -3.80
N GLU A 119 -5.66 8.59 -3.31
CA GLU A 119 -6.70 7.57 -3.48
C GLU A 119 -6.95 7.27 -4.96
N GLU A 120 -7.12 8.30 -5.78
CA GLU A 120 -7.35 8.18 -7.22
C GLU A 120 -6.18 7.50 -7.93
N LYS A 121 -4.95 7.82 -7.54
CA LYS A 121 -3.76 7.19 -8.10
C LYS A 121 -3.70 5.70 -7.78
N ILE A 122 -3.98 5.32 -6.53
CA ILE A 122 -4.01 3.92 -6.12
C ILE A 122 -5.07 3.15 -6.90
N ILE A 123 -6.30 3.68 -6.96
CA ILE A 123 -7.41 3.06 -7.68
C ILE A 123 -7.10 2.91 -9.16
N SER A 124 -6.53 3.95 -9.77
CA SER A 124 -6.16 3.93 -11.19
C SER A 124 -5.12 2.86 -11.50
N MET A 125 -4.08 2.75 -10.70
CA MET A 125 -3.06 1.71 -10.88
C MET A 125 -3.63 0.31 -10.72
N TYR A 126 -4.50 0.13 -9.73
CA TYR A 126 -5.17 -1.12 -9.49
C TYR A 126 -6.09 -1.51 -10.67
N ALA A 127 -6.86 -0.54 -11.17
CA ALA A 127 -7.75 -0.75 -12.32
C ALA A 127 -6.99 -1.10 -13.60
N LYS A 128 -5.74 -0.68 -13.73
CA LYS A 128 -4.87 -1.04 -14.85
C LYS A 128 -4.26 -2.44 -14.73
N GLY A 129 -4.51 -3.12 -13.62
CA GLY A 129 -4.02 -4.48 -13.39
C GLY A 129 -2.57 -4.55 -12.94
N MET A 130 -2.03 -3.48 -12.36
CA MET A 130 -0.69 -3.50 -11.78
C MET A 130 -0.66 -4.44 -10.57
N THR A 131 0.46 -5.12 -10.36
CA THR A 131 0.65 -5.95 -9.17
C THR A 131 0.76 -5.07 -7.92
N THR A 132 0.49 -5.64 -6.75
CA THR A 132 0.64 -4.89 -5.49
C THR A 132 2.06 -4.35 -5.32
N GLY A 133 3.07 -5.16 -5.65
CA GLY A 133 4.47 -4.72 -5.60
C GLY A 133 4.76 -3.56 -6.54
N ASP A 134 4.22 -3.58 -7.75
CA ASP A 134 4.38 -2.49 -8.72
C ASP A 134 3.70 -1.21 -8.23
N ILE A 135 2.52 -1.31 -7.65
CA ILE A 135 1.80 -0.17 -7.08
C ILE A 135 2.60 0.45 -5.93
N GLU A 136 3.11 -0.37 -5.04
CA GLU A 136 3.92 0.06 -3.91
C GLU A 136 5.18 0.82 -4.37
N ALA A 137 5.89 0.25 -5.33
CA ALA A 137 7.08 0.87 -5.89
C ALA A 137 6.76 2.20 -6.59
N HIS A 138 5.66 2.23 -7.34
CA HIS A 138 5.25 3.42 -8.08
C HIS A 138 4.79 4.55 -7.15
N LEU A 139 4.05 4.23 -6.10
CA LEU A 139 3.66 5.22 -5.08
C LEU A 139 4.88 5.88 -4.45
N LYS A 140 5.87 5.08 -4.13
CA LYS A 140 7.11 5.56 -3.55
C LYS A 140 7.84 6.51 -4.50
N GLU A 141 7.97 6.15 -5.78
CA GLU A 141 8.61 7.00 -6.79
C GLU A 141 7.88 8.32 -6.98
N LEU A 142 6.56 8.29 -7.10
CA LEU A 142 5.75 9.50 -7.24
C LEU A 142 5.92 10.43 -6.04
N TYR A 143 5.99 9.89 -4.86
CA TYR A 143 6.12 10.66 -3.64
C TYR A 143 7.51 11.28 -3.50
N ASP A 144 8.55 10.54 -3.86
CA ASP A 144 9.92 11.06 -3.88
C ASP A 144 10.05 12.22 -4.88
N LEU A 145 9.40 12.13 -6.04
CA LEU A 145 9.37 13.20 -7.02
C LEU A 145 8.67 14.45 -6.50
N ASP A 146 7.53 14.30 -5.84
CA ASP A 146 6.80 15.44 -5.26
C ASP A 146 7.63 16.18 -4.20
N ILE A 147 8.42 15.46 -3.43
CA ILE A 147 9.29 16.06 -2.41
C ILE A 147 10.49 16.76 -3.07
N SER A 148 11.06 16.19 -4.12
CA SER A 148 12.24 16.75 -4.79
C SER A 148 11.92 18.04 -5.55
N ASP A 149 10.67 18.26 -5.94
CA ASP A 149 10.22 19.45 -6.64
C ASP A 149 9.80 20.61 -5.73
N SER A 150 9.84 20.41 -4.43
CA SER A 150 9.44 21.44 -3.46
C SER A 150 10.60 22.31 -2.96
#